data_a53058c5f1c9a33b23b59a5ec7c2f930
#
_entry.id   a53058c5f1c9a33b23b59a5ec7c2f930
#
_cell.length_a   1.000
_cell.length_b   1.000
_cell.length_c   1.000
_cell.angle_alpha   90.00
_cell.angle_beta   90.00
_cell.angle_gamma   90.00
#
_symmetry.space_group_name_H-M   'P 1'
#
loop_
_entity.id
_entity.type
_entity.pdbx_description
1 polymer ?
#
loop_
_entity_poly.entity_id
_entity_poly.type
_entity_poly.pdbx_seq_one_letter_code
_entity_poly.pdbx_strand_id
1 'polypeptide(L)'
;MKITNECNMELMARYEDNHFDLAIVDPPYGIERFKKGFGTTRFKMDERTAKNGIEWDSKPSKKYWSELFRVSKNQIVWGANNFEMPPSEYFCIWNKKQTVDNFATAEYAWVSMGLKKPAKMFDYGIHKHNHTNKIHPTQKPVKLYEWLLMNYAKEGDKILDTHLGSGSIAIACHNLGFDLTACELDTEYYEAAMKRINEHKQQIRMF
;
A
#
# COMPACT_ATOMS: atom_id res chain seq x y z
N MET A 1 -3.31 -2.86 -16.80
CA MET A 1 -3.56 -2.17 -15.49
C MET A 1 -5.01 -1.74 -15.44
N LYS A 2 -5.77 -2.18 -14.42
CA LYS A 2 -7.18 -1.85 -14.16
C LYS A 2 -7.30 -1.22 -12.77
N ILE A 3 -7.73 0.03 -12.68
CA ILE A 3 -7.88 0.77 -11.43
C ILE A 3 -9.29 1.34 -11.38
N THR A 4 -10.00 1.12 -10.27
CA THR A 4 -11.42 1.46 -10.13
C THR A 4 -11.71 2.19 -8.82
N ASN A 5 -12.73 3.06 -8.83
CA ASN A 5 -13.23 3.69 -7.62
C ASN A 5 -14.41 2.86 -7.10
N GLU A 6 -14.13 1.97 -6.16
CA GLU A 6 -15.13 1.03 -5.63
C GLU A 6 -14.67 0.37 -4.33
N CYS A 7 -15.59 -0.34 -3.68
CA CYS A 7 -15.29 -1.15 -2.51
C CYS A 7 -14.40 -2.36 -2.88
N ASN A 8 -13.38 -2.63 -2.08
CA ASN A 8 -12.48 -3.78 -2.27
C ASN A 8 -13.20 -5.13 -2.26
N MET A 9 -14.29 -5.27 -1.51
CA MET A 9 -15.08 -6.49 -1.49
C MET A 9 -15.82 -6.72 -2.81
N GLU A 10 -16.32 -5.66 -3.44
CA GLU A 10 -16.95 -5.72 -4.76
C GLU A 10 -15.92 -6.03 -5.85
N LEU A 11 -14.73 -5.42 -5.75
CA LEU A 11 -13.61 -5.75 -6.65
C LEU A 11 -13.29 -7.24 -6.57
N MET A 12 -12.98 -7.75 -5.36
CA MET A 12 -12.52 -9.13 -5.17
C MET A 12 -13.59 -10.16 -5.55
N ALA A 13 -14.88 -9.87 -5.33
CA ALA A 13 -15.98 -10.78 -5.66
C ALA A 13 -16.07 -11.17 -7.16
N ARG A 14 -15.46 -10.38 -8.05
CA ARG A 14 -15.47 -10.64 -9.49
C ARG A 14 -14.38 -11.61 -9.95
N TYR A 15 -13.47 -11.99 -9.07
CA TYR A 15 -12.33 -12.82 -9.43
C TYR A 15 -12.43 -14.21 -8.81
N GLU A 16 -11.96 -15.19 -9.58
CA GLU A 16 -11.87 -16.58 -9.16
C GLU A 16 -10.78 -16.77 -8.09
N ASP A 17 -10.79 -17.94 -7.45
CA ASP A 17 -9.77 -18.33 -6.49
C ASP A 17 -8.38 -18.33 -7.15
N ASN A 18 -7.40 -17.77 -6.45
CA ASN A 18 -6.00 -17.69 -6.90
C ASN A 18 -5.80 -16.97 -8.25
N HIS A 19 -6.70 -16.04 -8.60
CA HIS A 19 -6.59 -15.27 -9.85
C HIS A 19 -5.33 -14.40 -9.90
N PHE A 20 -4.97 -13.80 -8.76
CA PHE A 20 -3.77 -12.95 -8.64
C PHE A 20 -2.59 -13.76 -8.14
N ASP A 21 -1.41 -13.51 -8.68
CA ASP A 21 -0.18 -14.19 -8.26
C ASP A 21 0.37 -13.59 -6.97
N LEU A 22 0.22 -12.26 -6.81
CA LEU A 22 0.67 -11.53 -5.64
C LEU A 22 -0.27 -10.36 -5.30
N ALA A 23 -0.77 -10.32 -4.07
CA ALA A 23 -1.41 -9.14 -3.50
C ALA A 23 -0.40 -8.37 -2.64
N ILE A 24 -0.28 -7.06 -2.85
CA ILE A 24 0.51 -6.15 -2.03
C ILE A 24 -0.43 -5.08 -1.50
N VAL A 25 -0.77 -5.15 -0.22
CA VAL A 25 -1.82 -4.33 0.37
C VAL A 25 -1.35 -3.55 1.60
N ASP A 26 -1.90 -2.35 1.76
CA ASP A 26 -1.65 -1.45 2.91
C ASP A 26 -3.00 -1.00 3.50
N PRO A 27 -3.75 -1.91 4.14
CA PRO A 27 -5.08 -1.60 4.64
C PRO A 27 -5.02 -0.66 5.87
N PRO A 28 -6.11 0.05 6.19
CA PRO A 28 -6.20 0.89 7.38
C PRO A 28 -5.94 0.08 8.66
N TYR A 29 -5.18 0.68 9.59
CA TYR A 29 -4.73 -0.03 10.80
C TYR A 29 -5.71 0.08 11.98
N GLY A 30 -6.70 0.98 11.92
CA GLY A 30 -7.65 1.22 13.01
C GLY A 30 -6.98 1.73 14.29
N ILE A 31 -5.93 2.51 14.17
CA ILE A 31 -5.13 2.97 15.32
C ILE A 31 -5.58 4.32 15.88
N GLU A 32 -6.70 4.86 15.37
CA GLU A 32 -7.32 6.13 15.81
C GLU A 32 -6.34 7.32 15.89
N ARG A 33 -5.20 7.23 15.20
CA ARG A 33 -4.18 8.30 15.21
C ARG A 33 -4.73 9.64 14.78
N PHE A 34 -5.72 9.61 13.91
CA PHE A 34 -6.35 10.81 13.37
C PHE A 34 -7.35 11.44 14.34
N LYS A 35 -7.90 10.66 15.29
CA LYS A 35 -8.80 11.19 16.35
C LYS A 35 -8.08 12.05 17.39
N LYS A 36 -6.79 11.81 17.64
CA LYS A 36 -6.02 12.48 18.72
C LYS A 36 -5.18 13.67 18.25
N GLY A 37 -5.18 14.00 16.95
CA GLY A 37 -4.27 14.98 16.36
C GLY A 37 -2.80 14.55 16.45
N PHE A 38 -2.01 14.83 15.43
CA PHE A 38 -0.55 14.72 15.55
C PHE A 38 -0.06 15.81 16.51
N GLY A 39 0.38 15.43 17.70
CA GLY A 39 0.76 16.31 18.80
C GLY A 39 1.98 17.23 18.57
N THR A 40 2.16 17.76 17.36
CA THR A 40 3.12 18.83 17.11
C THR A 40 2.51 19.85 16.15
N THR A 41 2.59 21.10 16.54
CA THR A 41 2.07 22.32 15.90
C THR A 41 2.51 22.56 14.44
N ARG A 42 3.24 21.68 13.82
CA ARG A 42 3.81 21.85 12.46
C ARG A 42 3.02 21.18 11.32
N PHE A 43 2.13 20.25 11.63
CA PHE A 43 1.21 19.65 10.67
C PHE A 43 -0.22 19.87 11.16
N LYS A 44 -0.79 21.02 10.83
CA LYS A 44 -2.24 21.16 10.85
C LYS A 44 -2.77 20.23 9.75
N MET A 45 -3.33 19.09 10.14
CA MET A 45 -4.26 18.38 9.26
C MET A 45 -5.40 19.36 8.98
N ASP A 46 -5.78 19.51 7.71
CA ASP A 46 -7.01 20.22 7.40
C ASP A 46 -8.19 19.48 8.07
N GLU A 47 -9.25 20.21 8.38
CA GLU A 47 -10.42 19.67 9.08
C GLU A 47 -11.05 18.49 8.34
N ARG A 48 -10.87 18.45 7.03
CA ARG A 48 -11.34 17.41 6.13
C ARG A 48 -10.54 16.12 6.27
N THR A 49 -9.20 16.18 6.26
CA THR A 49 -8.34 15.02 6.48
C THR A 49 -8.58 14.44 7.88
N ALA A 50 -8.88 15.29 8.88
CA ALA A 50 -9.25 14.84 10.21
C ALA A 50 -10.60 14.12 10.23
N LYS A 51 -11.61 14.64 9.53
CA LYS A 51 -12.96 14.06 9.47
C LYS A 51 -12.99 12.77 8.65
N ASN A 52 -12.45 12.77 7.45
CA ASN A 52 -12.37 11.60 6.58
C ASN A 52 -11.45 10.52 7.16
N GLY A 53 -10.35 10.91 7.82
CA GLY A 53 -9.42 9.98 8.48
C GLY A 53 -10.06 9.12 9.57
N ILE A 54 -11.15 9.55 10.17
CA ILE A 54 -11.91 8.76 11.16
C ILE A 54 -12.76 7.68 10.49
N GLU A 55 -13.30 7.96 9.30
CA GLU A 55 -14.19 7.04 8.59
C GLU A 55 -13.42 5.93 7.86
N TRP A 56 -12.28 6.25 7.24
CA TRP A 56 -11.51 5.26 6.50
C TRP A 56 -10.51 4.45 7.35
N ASP A 57 -10.15 4.88 8.58
CA ASP A 57 -9.24 4.14 9.46
C ASP A 57 -9.97 2.99 10.20
N SER A 58 -10.83 2.27 9.51
CA SER A 58 -11.48 1.08 10.05
C SER A 58 -10.70 -0.17 9.68
N LYS A 59 -10.37 -1.01 10.68
CA LYS A 59 -9.69 -2.29 10.42
C LYS A 59 -10.48 -3.15 9.45
N PRO A 60 -9.81 -3.84 8.52
CA PRO A 60 -10.45 -4.81 7.66
C PRO A 60 -11.17 -5.91 8.45
N SER A 61 -12.33 -6.30 7.98
CA SER A 61 -13.12 -7.38 8.58
C SER A 61 -12.49 -8.76 8.34
N LYS A 62 -12.90 -9.77 9.10
CA LYS A 62 -12.50 -11.17 8.83
C LYS A 62 -12.87 -11.61 7.41
N LYS A 63 -14.00 -11.14 6.89
CA LYS A 63 -14.44 -11.42 5.52
C LYS A 63 -13.49 -10.87 4.47
N TYR A 64 -12.93 -9.67 4.69
CA TYR A 64 -11.91 -9.11 3.81
C TYR A 64 -10.68 -10.02 3.71
N TRP A 65 -10.16 -10.49 4.85
CA TRP A 65 -9.00 -11.40 4.85
C TRP A 65 -9.30 -12.71 4.12
N SER A 66 -10.48 -13.29 4.36
CA SER A 66 -10.90 -14.50 3.65
C SER A 66 -10.92 -14.29 2.14
N GLU A 67 -11.45 -13.17 1.65
CA GLU A 67 -11.49 -12.86 0.23
C GLU A 67 -10.10 -12.55 -0.33
N LEU A 68 -9.26 -11.80 0.38
CA LEU A 68 -7.88 -11.51 -0.05
C LEU A 68 -7.08 -12.79 -0.26
N PHE A 69 -7.18 -13.73 0.70
CA PHE A 69 -6.51 -15.04 0.61
C PHE A 69 -7.14 -15.95 -0.45
N ARG A 70 -8.43 -15.81 -0.70
CA ARG A 70 -9.12 -16.58 -1.76
C ARG A 70 -8.64 -16.17 -3.14
N VAL A 71 -8.62 -14.87 -3.44
CA VAL A 71 -8.34 -14.37 -4.79
C VAL A 71 -6.85 -14.30 -5.15
N SER A 72 -5.95 -14.40 -4.17
CA SER A 72 -4.51 -14.27 -4.41
C SER A 72 -3.70 -15.44 -3.87
N LYS A 73 -2.73 -15.91 -4.65
CA LYS A 73 -1.83 -17.02 -4.29
C LYS A 73 -0.86 -16.65 -3.17
N ASN A 74 -0.36 -15.42 -3.20
CA ASN A 74 0.62 -14.89 -2.25
C ASN A 74 0.25 -13.47 -1.85
N GLN A 75 0.66 -13.06 -0.64
CA GLN A 75 0.31 -11.77 -0.09
C GLN A 75 1.52 -11.12 0.61
N ILE A 76 1.61 -9.79 0.51
CA ILE A 76 2.45 -8.92 1.34
C ILE A 76 1.52 -7.89 1.96
N VAL A 77 1.46 -7.85 3.30
CA VAL A 77 0.52 -7.03 4.06
C VAL A 77 1.30 -6.05 4.93
N TRP A 78 1.25 -4.77 4.61
CA TRP A 78 1.84 -3.71 5.41
C TRP A 78 1.04 -3.49 6.71
N GLY A 79 1.76 -3.09 7.77
CA GLY A 79 1.14 -2.85 9.08
C GLY A 79 0.53 -4.09 9.74
N ALA A 80 0.95 -5.27 9.33
CA ALA A 80 0.38 -6.55 9.75
C ALA A 80 0.48 -6.82 11.27
N ASN A 81 1.34 -6.09 11.98
CA ASN A 81 1.37 -6.07 13.44
C ASN A 81 0.08 -5.54 14.10
N ASN A 82 -0.83 -4.96 13.32
CA ASN A 82 -2.14 -4.48 13.78
C ASN A 82 -3.28 -5.48 13.53
N PHE A 83 -3.00 -6.62 12.90
CA PHE A 83 -3.98 -7.62 12.44
C PHE A 83 -3.66 -9.02 12.93
N GLU A 84 -4.69 -9.87 12.98
CA GLU A 84 -4.52 -11.32 13.20
C GLU A 84 -4.11 -11.97 11.88
N MET A 85 -2.80 -12.19 11.68
CA MET A 85 -2.26 -12.82 10.47
C MET A 85 -1.89 -14.28 10.74
N PRO A 86 -1.96 -15.15 9.72
CA PRO A 86 -1.43 -16.51 9.83
C PRO A 86 0.07 -16.48 10.21
N PRO A 87 0.57 -17.49 10.93
CA PRO A 87 2.01 -17.60 11.20
C PRO A 87 2.83 -17.55 9.92
N SER A 88 3.92 -16.78 9.92
CA SER A 88 4.91 -16.77 8.85
C SER A 88 6.29 -16.46 9.42
N GLU A 89 7.29 -17.14 8.91
CA GLU A 89 8.71 -16.80 9.17
C GLU A 89 9.21 -15.70 8.21
N TYR A 90 8.41 -15.31 7.23
CA TYR A 90 8.79 -14.35 6.20
C TYR A 90 8.16 -12.97 6.47
N PHE A 91 8.98 -11.94 6.32
CA PHE A 91 8.54 -10.55 6.49
C PHE A 91 9.44 -9.57 5.75
N CYS A 92 8.96 -8.33 5.62
CA CYS A 92 9.74 -7.21 5.13
C CYS A 92 9.76 -6.08 6.16
N ILE A 93 10.86 -5.35 6.19
CA ILE A 93 10.99 -4.11 6.96
C ILE A 93 11.34 -2.96 6.01
N TRP A 94 10.59 -1.89 6.05
CA TRP A 94 11.05 -0.61 5.52
C TRP A 94 11.73 0.18 6.63
N ASN A 95 13.05 0.29 6.56
CA ASN A 95 13.84 1.15 7.42
C ASN A 95 13.80 2.59 6.88
N LYS A 96 13.17 3.48 7.61
CA LYS A 96 12.95 4.88 7.21
C LYS A 96 14.18 5.76 7.44
N LYS A 97 15.22 5.23 8.08
CA LYS A 97 16.46 5.97 8.39
C LYS A 97 16.20 7.33 9.02
N GLN A 98 15.22 7.40 9.91
CA GLN A 98 14.89 8.60 10.65
C GLN A 98 15.33 8.50 12.10
N THR A 99 15.67 9.65 12.70
CA THR A 99 16.21 9.74 14.05
C THR A 99 15.34 10.57 14.98
N VAL A 100 14.14 10.97 14.53
CA VAL A 100 13.22 11.78 15.34
C VAL A 100 12.51 10.86 16.33
N ASP A 101 12.69 11.10 17.62
CA ASP A 101 11.95 10.43 18.67
C ASP A 101 10.44 10.59 18.44
N ASN A 102 9.63 9.72 18.90
CA ASN A 102 8.17 9.67 18.72
C ASN A 102 7.66 9.36 17.28
N PHE A 103 8.54 9.16 16.28
CA PHE A 103 8.15 8.65 14.96
C PHE A 103 8.69 7.24 14.73
N ALA A 104 7.88 6.38 14.14
CA ALA A 104 8.32 5.04 13.82
C ALA A 104 9.53 5.05 12.87
N THR A 105 10.62 4.41 13.28
CA THR A 105 11.86 4.30 12.50
C THR A 105 11.75 3.26 11.39
N ALA A 106 10.79 2.34 11.50
CA ALA A 106 10.56 1.26 10.55
C ALA A 106 9.06 0.97 10.38
N GLU A 107 8.70 0.36 9.26
CA GLU A 107 7.40 -0.28 9.03
C GLU A 107 7.60 -1.76 8.73
N TYR A 108 6.67 -2.57 9.21
CA TYR A 108 6.66 -4.02 9.08
C TYR A 108 5.61 -4.47 8.07
N ALA A 109 5.97 -5.42 7.21
CA ALA A 109 5.04 -6.15 6.37
C ALA A 109 5.17 -7.66 6.58
N TRP A 110 4.05 -8.32 6.81
CA TRP A 110 3.92 -9.78 6.79
C TRP A 110 3.99 -10.27 5.34
N VAL A 111 4.68 -11.41 5.13
CA VAL A 111 4.83 -12.04 3.82
C VAL A 111 4.34 -13.48 3.91
N SER A 112 3.49 -13.91 2.98
CA SER A 112 2.95 -15.26 2.97
C SER A 112 4.02 -16.34 2.74
N MET A 113 3.84 -17.50 3.38
CA MET A 113 4.77 -18.64 3.33
C MET A 113 5.01 -19.17 1.91
N GLY A 114 4.03 -19.02 1.00
CA GLY A 114 4.12 -19.47 -0.39
C GLY A 114 5.25 -18.80 -1.19
N LEU A 115 5.65 -17.58 -0.81
CA LEU A 115 6.73 -16.85 -1.48
C LEU A 115 8.13 -17.43 -1.21
N LYS A 116 8.31 -18.17 -0.11
CA LYS A 116 9.58 -18.84 0.27
C LYS A 116 10.79 -17.90 0.18
N LYS A 117 10.65 -16.68 0.66
CA LYS A 117 11.69 -15.64 0.64
C LYS A 117 12.09 -15.28 2.06
N PRO A 118 13.38 -15.30 2.40
CA PRO A 118 13.83 -14.90 3.74
C PRO A 118 13.43 -13.46 4.05
N ALA A 119 13.42 -13.12 5.33
CA ALA A 119 13.16 -11.76 5.78
C ALA A 119 14.12 -10.76 5.09
N LYS A 120 13.57 -9.63 4.63
CA LYS A 120 14.32 -8.60 3.89
C LYS A 120 14.07 -7.22 4.45
N MET A 121 15.08 -6.37 4.36
CA MET A 121 15.01 -4.98 4.74
C MET A 121 15.21 -4.08 3.51
N PHE A 122 14.36 -3.05 3.40
CA PHE A 122 14.48 -1.97 2.43
C PHE A 122 14.90 -0.68 3.13
N ASP A 123 16.07 -0.17 2.79
CA ASP A 123 16.61 1.08 3.32
C ASP A 123 16.25 2.26 2.43
N TYR A 124 15.32 3.11 2.89
CA TYR A 124 14.94 4.31 2.17
C TYR A 124 14.53 5.42 3.14
N GLY A 125 15.34 6.48 3.21
CA GLY A 125 15.17 7.56 4.17
C GLY A 125 13.88 8.34 3.98
N ILE A 126 13.15 8.56 5.07
CA ILE A 126 11.88 9.29 5.07
C ILE A 126 12.06 10.74 4.55
N HIS A 127 13.22 11.35 4.76
CA HIS A 127 13.51 12.70 4.25
C HIS A 127 13.46 12.75 2.72
N LYS A 128 14.04 11.75 2.04
CA LYS A 128 13.97 11.66 0.56
C LYS A 128 12.53 11.54 0.08
N HIS A 129 11.71 10.80 0.84
CA HIS A 129 10.29 10.64 0.53
C HIS A 129 9.48 11.92 0.81
N ASN A 130 9.80 12.66 1.87
CA ASN A 130 9.08 13.88 2.25
C ASN A 130 9.30 15.05 1.28
N HIS A 131 10.32 15.01 0.41
CA HIS A 131 10.52 15.99 -0.66
C HIS A 131 9.62 15.76 -1.88
N THR A 132 8.87 14.66 -1.91
CA THR A 132 7.87 14.43 -2.95
C THR A 132 6.53 15.07 -2.57
N ASN A 133 5.76 15.53 -3.56
CA ASN A 133 4.40 16.02 -3.32
C ASN A 133 3.53 14.85 -2.86
N LYS A 134 3.13 14.85 -1.59
CA LYS A 134 2.26 13.81 -1.02
C LYS A 134 0.81 14.19 -1.25
N ILE A 135 0.05 13.27 -1.83
CA ILE A 135 -1.39 13.38 -2.05
C ILE A 135 -2.20 12.54 -1.05
N HIS A 136 -1.50 11.71 -0.25
CA HIS A 136 -2.12 10.85 0.77
C HIS A 136 -1.26 10.87 2.05
N PRO A 137 -1.87 10.95 3.26
CA PRO A 137 -1.13 11.09 4.52
C PRO A 137 -0.17 9.94 4.81
N THR A 138 -0.55 8.71 4.44
CA THR A 138 0.26 7.49 4.63
C THR A 138 0.98 7.04 3.37
N GLN A 139 1.14 7.93 2.37
CA GLN A 139 1.79 7.62 1.10
C GLN A 139 3.14 6.94 1.29
N LYS A 140 3.27 5.73 0.73
CA LYS A 140 4.54 5.01 0.66
C LYS A 140 5.35 5.39 -0.60
N PRO A 141 6.69 5.26 -0.57
CA PRO A 141 7.54 5.57 -1.73
C PRO A 141 7.30 4.61 -2.91
N VAL A 142 7.32 5.11 -4.14
CA VAL A 142 7.30 4.28 -5.36
C VAL A 142 8.46 3.27 -5.32
N LYS A 143 9.64 3.70 -4.89
CA LYS A 143 10.84 2.85 -4.77
C LYS A 143 10.66 1.64 -3.85
N LEU A 144 9.80 1.75 -2.83
CA LEU A 144 9.46 0.62 -1.97
C LEU A 144 8.69 -0.46 -2.75
N TYR A 145 7.70 -0.04 -3.54
CA TYR A 145 6.92 -0.97 -4.36
C TYR A 145 7.75 -1.55 -5.52
N GLU A 146 8.61 -0.77 -6.15
CA GLU A 146 9.56 -1.29 -7.15
C GLU A 146 10.46 -2.37 -6.54
N TRP A 147 10.97 -2.13 -5.33
CA TRP A 147 11.79 -3.10 -4.60
C TRP A 147 10.99 -4.38 -4.25
N LEU A 148 9.74 -4.26 -3.82
CA LEU A 148 8.87 -5.41 -3.56
C LEU A 148 8.64 -6.23 -4.82
N LEU A 149 8.26 -5.59 -5.93
CA LEU A 149 8.01 -6.27 -7.20
C LEU A 149 9.27 -6.99 -7.70
N MET A 150 10.43 -6.34 -7.68
CA MET A 150 11.69 -6.96 -8.10
C MET A 150 12.11 -8.16 -7.23
N ASN A 151 11.72 -8.21 -5.95
CA ASN A 151 12.11 -9.29 -5.05
C ASN A 151 11.07 -10.41 -4.97
N TYR A 152 9.79 -10.12 -5.17
CA TYR A 152 8.69 -11.04 -4.84
C TYR A 152 7.79 -11.39 -6.02
N ALA A 153 7.76 -10.60 -7.08
CA ALA A 153 7.01 -10.88 -8.30
C ALA A 153 7.91 -11.45 -9.41
N LYS A 154 7.30 -12.08 -10.38
CA LYS A 154 7.92 -12.60 -11.60
C LYS A 154 7.27 -11.93 -12.81
N GLU A 155 7.96 -11.90 -13.93
CA GLU A 155 7.39 -11.43 -15.20
C GLU A 155 6.09 -12.17 -15.51
N GLY A 156 5.06 -11.43 -15.87
CA GLY A 156 3.72 -11.95 -16.16
C GLY A 156 2.81 -12.10 -14.94
N ASP A 157 3.30 -11.93 -13.70
CA ASP A 157 2.47 -12.01 -12.51
C ASP A 157 1.39 -10.91 -12.51
N LYS A 158 0.16 -11.30 -12.13
CA LYS A 158 -0.96 -10.40 -11.90
C LYS A 158 -0.92 -9.89 -10.46
N ILE A 159 -0.83 -8.58 -10.31
CA ILE A 159 -0.71 -7.90 -9.01
C ILE A 159 -2.07 -7.36 -8.57
N LEU A 160 -2.39 -7.50 -7.28
CA LEU A 160 -3.58 -6.95 -6.64
C LEU A 160 -3.19 -5.92 -5.58
N ASP A 161 -3.87 -4.77 -5.59
CA ASP A 161 -3.90 -3.84 -4.46
C ASP A 161 -5.34 -3.40 -4.17
N THR A 162 -5.81 -3.64 -2.95
CA THR A 162 -7.18 -3.38 -2.52
C THR A 162 -7.35 -2.03 -1.79
N HIS A 163 -6.26 -1.27 -1.64
CA HIS A 163 -6.21 0.03 -0.94
C HIS A 163 -5.18 0.93 -1.62
N LEU A 164 -5.49 1.36 -2.86
CA LEU A 164 -4.56 2.06 -3.75
C LEU A 164 -3.93 3.32 -3.14
N GLY A 165 -4.70 4.08 -2.35
CA GLY A 165 -4.27 5.32 -1.71
C GLY A 165 -3.66 6.30 -2.72
N SER A 166 -2.37 6.57 -2.60
CA SER A 166 -1.67 7.50 -3.48
C SER A 166 -1.30 6.97 -4.87
N GLY A 167 -1.56 5.70 -5.18
CA GLY A 167 -1.18 5.08 -6.45
C GLY A 167 0.31 4.78 -6.62
N SER A 168 1.09 4.77 -5.54
CA SER A 168 2.54 4.50 -5.63
C SER A 168 2.86 3.12 -6.23
N ILE A 169 2.06 2.09 -5.90
CA ILE A 169 2.19 0.76 -6.50
C ILE A 169 1.87 0.76 -8.00
N ALA A 170 0.89 1.56 -8.43
CA ALA A 170 0.52 1.65 -9.84
C ALA A 170 1.65 2.25 -10.69
N ILE A 171 2.35 3.24 -10.15
CA ILE A 171 3.54 3.81 -10.79
C ILE A 171 4.67 2.77 -10.84
N ALA A 172 4.90 2.01 -9.77
CA ALA A 172 5.91 0.96 -9.74
C ALA A 172 5.60 -0.17 -10.75
N CYS A 173 4.33 -0.62 -10.81
CA CYS A 173 3.90 -1.60 -11.80
C CYS A 173 4.06 -1.09 -13.24
N HIS A 174 3.73 0.19 -13.50
CA HIS A 174 3.97 0.80 -14.81
C HIS A 174 5.46 0.80 -15.18
N ASN A 175 6.33 1.18 -14.23
CA ASN A 175 7.78 1.25 -14.46
C ASN A 175 8.41 -0.11 -14.76
N LEU A 176 7.88 -1.18 -14.18
CA LEU A 176 8.43 -2.54 -14.26
C LEU A 176 7.63 -3.47 -15.18
N GLY A 177 6.54 -2.98 -15.81
CA GLY A 177 5.75 -3.77 -16.77
C GLY A 177 4.82 -4.81 -16.16
N PHE A 178 4.40 -4.65 -14.89
CA PHE A 178 3.46 -5.56 -14.25
C PHE A 178 2.00 -5.20 -14.53
N ASP A 179 1.13 -6.21 -14.62
CA ASP A 179 -0.30 -6.01 -14.70
C ASP A 179 -0.89 -5.86 -13.29
N LEU A 180 -1.50 -4.71 -13.04
CA LEU A 180 -2.09 -4.35 -11.75
C LEU A 180 -3.61 -4.25 -11.88
N THR A 181 -4.30 -4.88 -10.93
CA THR A 181 -5.69 -4.59 -10.59
C THR A 181 -5.73 -3.94 -9.21
N ALA A 182 -6.38 -2.77 -9.11
CA ALA A 182 -6.45 -2.05 -7.84
C ALA A 182 -7.78 -1.31 -7.67
N CYS A 183 -8.15 -1.01 -6.43
CA CYS A 183 -9.27 -0.12 -6.13
C CYS A 183 -8.94 0.89 -5.02
N GLU A 184 -9.67 1.98 -5.04
CA GLU A 184 -9.71 3.00 -3.99
C GLU A 184 -11.18 3.34 -3.70
N LEU A 185 -11.55 3.32 -2.44
CA LEU A 185 -12.92 3.59 -2.00
C LEU A 185 -13.23 5.09 -2.00
N ASP A 186 -12.29 5.89 -1.49
CA ASP A 186 -12.43 7.35 -1.44
C ASP A 186 -12.25 7.95 -2.83
N THR A 187 -13.29 8.60 -3.35
CA THR A 187 -13.31 9.15 -4.71
C THR A 187 -12.24 10.22 -4.91
N GLU A 188 -11.97 11.05 -3.92
CA GLU A 188 -11.01 12.12 -4.06
C GLU A 188 -9.56 11.61 -4.04
N TYR A 189 -9.27 10.59 -3.20
CA TYR A 189 -7.97 9.90 -3.26
C TYR A 189 -7.82 9.15 -4.58
N TYR A 190 -8.90 8.52 -5.08
CA TYR A 190 -8.90 7.89 -6.40
C TYR A 190 -8.56 8.89 -7.51
N GLU A 191 -9.24 10.03 -7.57
CA GLU A 191 -9.00 11.06 -8.60
C GLU A 191 -7.58 11.62 -8.51
N ALA A 192 -7.10 11.91 -7.29
CA ALA A 192 -5.75 12.40 -7.06
C ALA A 192 -4.69 11.35 -7.47
N ALA A 193 -4.92 10.07 -7.16
CA ALA A 193 -4.04 8.99 -7.58
C ALA A 193 -4.02 8.83 -9.10
N MET A 194 -5.19 8.84 -9.75
CA MET A 194 -5.30 8.74 -11.21
C MET A 194 -4.60 9.89 -11.93
N LYS A 195 -4.75 11.12 -11.43
CA LYS A 195 -4.02 12.28 -11.94
C LYS A 195 -2.51 12.06 -11.85
N ARG A 196 -2.01 11.69 -10.67
CA ARG A 196 -0.58 11.43 -10.43
C ARG A 196 -0.03 10.32 -11.33
N ILE A 197 -0.78 9.23 -11.50
CA ILE A 197 -0.38 8.10 -12.36
C ILE A 197 -0.32 8.54 -13.82
N ASN A 198 -1.31 9.31 -14.31
CA ASN A 198 -1.36 9.78 -15.68
C ASN A 198 -0.23 10.79 -15.98
N GLU A 199 0.04 11.73 -15.07
CA GLU A 199 1.17 12.64 -15.17
C GLU A 199 2.51 11.87 -15.26
N HIS A 200 2.69 10.83 -14.43
CA HIS A 200 3.87 9.98 -14.48
C HIS A 200 4.03 9.24 -15.82
N LYS A 201 2.94 8.69 -16.36
CA LYS A 201 2.95 8.00 -17.66
C LYS A 201 3.30 8.91 -18.83
N GLN A 202 2.97 10.20 -18.73
CA GLN A 202 3.26 11.19 -19.76
C GLN A 202 4.72 11.70 -19.72
N GLN A 203 5.44 11.45 -18.63
CA GLN A 203 6.84 11.84 -18.54
C GLN A 203 7.66 11.05 -19.56
N ILE A 204 8.27 11.78 -20.51
CA ILE A 204 9.20 11.18 -21.47
C ILE A 204 10.42 10.70 -20.69
N ARG A 205 10.69 9.40 -20.70
CA ARG A 205 11.95 8.87 -20.19
C ARG A 205 13.07 9.33 -21.12
N MET A 206 13.83 10.32 -20.69
CA MET A 206 15.13 10.59 -21.33
C MET A 206 16.07 9.46 -20.92
N PHE A 207 16.51 8.68 -21.89
CA PHE A 207 17.50 7.63 -21.75
C PHE A 207 18.91 8.22 -21.81
#